data_057eac670cf2d00ce0a6c2d4d606709d
#
_entry.id   057eac670cf2d00ce0a6c2d4d606709d
#
_cell.length_a   1.000
_cell.length_b   1.000
_cell.length_c   1.000
_cell.angle_alpha   90.00
_cell.angle_beta   90.00
_cell.angle_gamma   90.00
#
_symmetry.space_group_name_H-M   'P 1'
#
loop_
_entity.id
_entity.type
_entity.pdbx_description
1 polymer ?
#
loop_
_entity_poly.entity_id
_entity_poly.type
_entity_poly.pdbx_seq_one_letter_code
_entity_poly.pdbx_strand_id
1 'polypeptide(L)'
;DLPDAPARWGDMRQHMFWGALYHWFVLTGFWDYRAYRPHRALTVGQEFLLYCKRLVLLPVHRWDRMLASFRIKHGGFPYHLVLLQLEHDSSFQMHSPFSTMTEFLDLVMEGFAKGAAPHHHLVFKAHPLEDGRVPVAKELKRLASLHGVTGRVHFVRGGKLAALLNHA
;
A
#
# COMPACT_ATOMS: atom_id res chain seq x y z
N ASP A 1 -16.29 19.03 18.37
CA ASP A 1 -15.25 18.73 17.37
C ASP A 1 -13.99 19.46 17.77
N LEU A 2 -12.96 18.70 18.14
CA LEU A 2 -11.63 19.24 18.39
C LEU A 2 -11.02 19.62 17.04
N PRO A 3 -10.43 20.82 16.90
CA PRO A 3 -9.76 21.18 15.66
C PRO A 3 -8.59 20.22 15.41
N ASP A 4 -8.47 19.75 14.17
CA ASP A 4 -7.36 18.93 13.74
C ASP A 4 -6.03 19.62 14.08
N ALA A 5 -5.17 18.92 14.82
CA ALA A 5 -3.85 19.43 15.10
C ALA A 5 -3.10 19.70 13.77
N PRO A 6 -2.48 20.86 13.59
CA PRO A 6 -1.76 21.14 12.36
C PRO A 6 -0.69 20.07 12.12
N ALA A 7 -0.69 19.50 10.91
CA ALA A 7 0.29 18.49 10.55
C ALA A 7 1.70 19.07 10.65
N ARG A 8 2.44 18.68 11.67
CA ARG A 8 3.84 19.14 11.91
C ARG A 8 4.84 18.61 10.88
N TRP A 9 4.44 17.66 10.06
CA TRP A 9 5.34 16.87 9.19
C TRP A 9 5.20 17.18 7.70
N GLY A 10 4.54 18.23 7.33
CA GLY A 10 4.44 18.64 5.94
C GLY A 10 3.61 17.68 5.05
N ASP A 11 3.51 18.07 3.79
CA ASP A 11 2.86 17.30 2.73
C ASP A 11 3.73 16.10 2.31
N MET A 12 3.10 15.06 1.76
CA MET A 12 3.75 13.88 1.18
C MET A 12 4.84 14.26 0.15
N ARG A 13 4.67 15.38 -0.58
CA ARG A 13 5.67 15.89 -1.52
C ARG A 13 6.95 16.33 -0.83
N GLN A 14 6.81 17.02 0.31
CA GLN A 14 7.94 17.42 1.14
C GLN A 14 8.65 16.19 1.70
N HIS A 15 7.89 15.21 2.19
CA HIS A 15 8.47 13.95 2.67
C HIS A 15 9.25 13.22 1.57
N MET A 16 8.72 13.17 0.35
CA MET A 16 9.40 12.56 -0.79
C MET A 16 10.67 13.35 -1.20
N PHE A 17 10.59 14.67 -1.20
CA PHE A 17 11.74 15.54 -1.52
C PHE A 17 12.88 15.36 -0.49
N TRP A 18 12.56 15.49 0.79
CA TRP A 18 13.56 15.34 1.85
C TRP A 18 14.10 13.91 1.95
N GLY A 19 13.25 12.90 1.67
CA GLY A 19 13.69 11.51 1.58
C GLY A 19 14.67 11.29 0.41
N ALA A 20 14.40 11.84 -0.75
CA ALA A 20 15.30 11.76 -1.91
C ALA A 20 16.63 12.48 -1.63
N LEU A 21 16.58 13.67 -1.01
CA LEU A 21 17.77 14.44 -0.63
C LEU A 21 18.61 13.68 0.41
N TYR A 22 17.97 13.09 1.42
CA TYR A 22 18.64 12.25 2.40
C TYR A 22 19.37 11.09 1.74
N HIS A 23 18.71 10.37 0.83
CA HIS A 23 19.34 9.26 0.12
C HIS A 23 20.48 9.71 -0.79
N TRP A 24 20.35 10.88 -1.40
CA TRP A 24 21.44 11.48 -2.17
C TRP A 24 22.69 11.71 -1.30
N PHE A 25 22.53 12.34 -0.13
CA PHE A 25 23.64 12.58 0.80
C PHE A 25 24.22 11.27 1.34
N VAL A 26 23.40 10.28 1.66
CA VAL A 26 23.88 8.96 2.10
C VAL A 26 24.67 8.26 1.00
N LEU A 27 24.25 8.37 -0.26
CA LEU A 27 24.96 7.80 -1.40
C LEU A 27 26.30 8.50 -1.65
N THR A 28 26.34 9.83 -1.59
CA THR A 28 27.54 10.62 -1.86
C THR A 28 28.54 10.61 -0.70
N GLY A 29 28.03 10.57 0.56
CA GLY A 29 28.85 10.51 1.79
C GLY A 29 29.28 9.10 2.19
N PHE A 30 28.90 8.08 1.43
CA PHE A 30 29.21 6.67 1.76
C PHE A 30 30.72 6.37 1.87
N TRP A 31 31.54 7.13 1.18
CA TRP A 31 33.00 6.97 1.21
C TRP A 31 33.62 7.16 2.59
N ASP A 32 33.02 8.01 3.41
CA ASP A 32 33.49 8.32 4.77
C ASP A 32 33.02 7.27 5.81
N TYR A 33 31.98 6.49 5.48
CA TYR A 33 31.33 5.54 6.39
C TYR A 33 31.27 4.12 5.84
N ARG A 34 32.36 3.62 5.25
CA ARG A 34 32.45 2.29 4.60
C ARG A 34 32.09 1.12 5.51
N ALA A 35 32.28 1.26 6.81
CA ALA A 35 31.97 0.23 7.81
C ALA A 35 30.48 0.26 8.25
N TYR A 36 29.72 1.29 7.90
CA TYR A 36 28.33 1.41 8.29
C TYR A 36 27.44 0.44 7.51
N ARG A 37 26.82 -0.45 8.23
CA ARG A 37 25.78 -1.34 7.69
C ARG A 37 24.41 -0.80 8.12
N PRO A 38 23.57 -0.33 7.21
CA PRO A 38 22.22 0.10 7.55
C PRO A 38 21.43 -1.10 8.10
N HIS A 39 20.62 -0.88 9.10
CA HIS A 39 19.69 -1.87 9.66
C HIS A 39 18.55 -2.25 8.70
N ARG A 40 18.50 -1.63 7.53
CA ARG A 40 17.46 -1.84 6.52
C ARG A 40 17.78 -3.06 5.67
N ALA A 41 16.74 -3.79 5.26
CA ALA A 41 16.87 -4.99 4.42
C ALA A 41 17.41 -4.69 3.00
N LEU A 42 17.25 -3.46 2.52
CA LEU A 42 17.72 -3.03 1.19
C LEU A 42 18.98 -2.18 1.31
N THR A 43 19.88 -2.34 0.32
CA THR A 43 21.01 -1.44 0.16
C THR A 43 20.54 -0.05 -0.25
N VAL A 44 21.35 0.99 0.06
CA VAL A 44 21.05 2.38 -0.28
C VAL A 44 20.79 2.56 -1.79
N GLY A 45 21.55 1.88 -2.65
CA GLY A 45 21.35 1.90 -4.09
C GLY A 45 20.01 1.30 -4.53
N GLN A 46 19.61 0.19 -3.91
CA GLN A 46 18.30 -0.42 -4.17
C GLN A 46 17.15 0.46 -3.73
N GLU A 47 17.27 1.11 -2.56
CA GLU A 47 16.27 2.08 -2.10
C GLU A 47 16.18 3.28 -3.05
N PHE A 48 17.31 3.81 -3.51
CA PHE A 48 17.33 4.91 -4.48
C PHE A 48 16.61 4.53 -5.78
N LEU A 49 16.90 3.36 -6.35
CA LEU A 49 16.22 2.88 -7.56
C LEU A 49 14.72 2.71 -7.33
N LEU A 50 14.31 2.23 -6.16
CA LEU A 50 12.90 2.11 -5.76
C LEU A 50 12.22 3.47 -5.71
N TYR A 51 12.87 4.50 -5.15
CA TYR A 51 12.37 5.87 -5.13
C TYR A 51 12.27 6.46 -6.54
N CYS A 52 13.27 6.27 -7.39
CA CYS A 52 13.24 6.71 -8.79
C CYS A 52 12.07 6.07 -9.55
N LYS A 53 11.90 4.74 -9.42
CA LYS A 53 10.78 4.00 -10.00
C LYS A 53 9.44 4.55 -9.50
N ARG A 54 9.32 4.82 -8.20
CA ARG A 54 8.13 5.39 -7.60
C ARG A 54 7.80 6.78 -8.17
N LEU A 55 8.80 7.64 -8.34
CA LEU A 55 8.63 8.97 -8.93
C LEU A 55 8.11 8.88 -10.37
N VAL A 56 8.70 8.01 -11.19
CA VAL A 56 8.29 7.80 -12.59
C VAL A 56 6.86 7.25 -12.68
N LEU A 57 6.48 6.35 -11.76
CA LEU A 57 5.16 5.73 -11.73
C LEU A 57 4.07 6.56 -11.03
N LEU A 58 4.43 7.70 -10.42
CA LEU A 58 3.45 8.56 -9.73
C LEU A 58 2.23 8.93 -10.56
N PRO A 59 2.36 9.39 -11.83
CA PRO A 59 1.19 9.72 -12.64
C PRO A 59 0.31 8.50 -12.91
N VAL A 60 0.91 7.34 -13.20
CA VAL A 60 0.18 6.08 -13.42
C VAL A 60 -0.59 5.68 -12.16
N HIS A 61 0.06 5.70 -11.00
CA HIS A 61 -0.59 5.38 -9.72
C HIS A 61 -1.69 6.38 -9.36
N ARG A 62 -1.56 7.65 -9.77
CA ARG A 62 -2.60 8.67 -9.59
C ARG A 62 -3.84 8.34 -10.42
N TRP A 63 -3.65 7.96 -11.68
CA TRP A 63 -4.74 7.53 -12.56
C TRP A 63 -5.42 6.26 -12.06
N ASP A 64 -4.66 5.23 -11.72
CA ASP A 64 -5.19 3.99 -11.15
C ASP A 64 -6.05 4.27 -9.91
N ARG A 65 -5.57 5.13 -9.02
CA ARG A 65 -6.30 5.54 -7.82
C ARG A 65 -7.60 6.25 -8.16
N MET A 66 -7.58 7.18 -9.11
CA MET A 66 -8.77 7.91 -9.53
C MET A 66 -9.82 6.96 -10.11
N LEU A 67 -9.40 6.06 -11.00
CA LEU A 67 -10.29 5.08 -11.61
C LEU A 67 -10.85 4.10 -10.59
N ALA A 68 -10.01 3.58 -9.70
CA ALA A 68 -10.47 2.67 -8.64
C ALA A 68 -11.47 3.34 -7.70
N SER A 69 -11.16 4.56 -7.25
CA SER A 69 -12.08 5.33 -6.40
C SER A 69 -13.39 5.68 -7.09
N PHE A 70 -13.34 6.02 -8.38
CA PHE A 70 -14.53 6.28 -9.17
C PHE A 70 -15.42 5.04 -9.29
N ARG A 71 -14.83 3.87 -9.63
CA ARG A 71 -15.55 2.60 -9.73
C ARG A 71 -16.25 2.22 -8.42
N ILE A 72 -15.58 2.38 -7.29
CA ILE A 72 -16.14 2.04 -5.98
C ILE A 72 -17.29 2.99 -5.63
N LYS A 73 -17.12 4.30 -5.84
CA LYS A 73 -18.15 5.28 -5.53
C LYS A 73 -19.42 5.16 -6.37
N HIS A 74 -19.27 4.76 -7.64
CA HIS A 74 -20.37 4.71 -8.60
C HIS A 74 -20.80 3.27 -8.93
N GLY A 75 -20.16 2.27 -8.31
CA GLY A 75 -20.46 0.86 -8.57
C GLY A 75 -21.79 0.38 -7.99
N GLY A 76 -22.36 1.08 -7.01
CA GLY A 76 -23.65 0.74 -6.41
C GLY A 76 -23.68 -0.63 -5.71
N PHE A 77 -22.52 -1.19 -5.38
CA PHE A 77 -22.40 -2.48 -4.71
C PHE A 77 -21.92 -2.30 -3.25
N PRO A 78 -22.46 -3.08 -2.32
CA PRO A 78 -21.92 -3.15 -0.97
C PRO A 78 -20.55 -3.81 -0.98
N TYR A 79 -19.63 -3.38 -0.12
CA TYR A 79 -18.30 -3.96 -0.07
C TYR A 79 -17.73 -4.07 1.34
N HIS A 80 -16.83 -5.02 1.51
CA HIS A 80 -16.00 -5.18 2.68
C HIS A 80 -14.66 -4.46 2.45
N LEU A 81 -14.29 -3.59 3.37
CA LEU A 81 -13.03 -2.83 3.27
C LEU A 81 -11.93 -3.48 4.11
N VAL A 82 -10.82 -3.80 3.48
CA VAL A 82 -9.62 -4.34 4.12
C VAL A 82 -8.49 -3.33 4.02
N LEU A 83 -7.96 -2.91 5.17
CA LEU A 83 -6.83 -2.00 5.25
C LEU A 83 -5.54 -2.82 5.35
N LEU A 84 -4.64 -2.59 4.39
CA LEU A 84 -3.35 -3.29 4.36
C LEU A 84 -2.33 -2.54 5.20
N GLN A 85 -1.53 -3.31 5.93
CA GLN A 85 -0.33 -2.85 6.62
C GLN A 85 0.91 -3.02 5.74
N LEU A 86 2.06 -2.53 6.20
CA LEU A 86 3.34 -2.76 5.55
C LEU A 86 3.93 -4.07 6.10
N GLU A 87 4.25 -5.02 5.23
CA GLU A 87 4.83 -6.32 5.62
C GLU A 87 6.15 -6.16 6.40
N HIS A 88 6.93 -5.13 6.07
CA HIS A 88 8.21 -4.84 6.72
C HIS A 88 8.08 -3.94 7.97
N ASP A 89 6.87 -3.59 8.37
CA ASP A 89 6.64 -2.85 9.62
C ASP A 89 6.78 -3.79 10.82
N SER A 90 7.40 -3.31 11.88
CA SER A 90 7.54 -4.02 13.14
C SER A 90 6.18 -4.46 13.71
N SER A 91 5.15 -3.65 13.52
CA SER A 91 3.78 -4.00 13.95
C SER A 91 3.26 -5.25 13.24
N PHE A 92 3.53 -5.40 11.95
CA PHE A 92 3.15 -6.60 11.21
C PHE A 92 4.01 -7.80 11.63
N GLN A 93 5.33 -7.62 11.71
CA GLN A 93 6.26 -8.72 12.00
C GLN A 93 6.17 -9.25 13.44
N MET A 94 5.89 -8.36 14.41
CA MET A 94 5.89 -8.74 15.83
C MET A 94 4.51 -9.13 16.35
N HIS A 95 3.43 -8.61 15.79
CA HIS A 95 2.08 -8.75 16.33
C HIS A 95 1.10 -9.43 15.37
N SER A 96 1.46 -9.64 14.11
CA SER A 96 0.64 -10.40 13.16
C SER A 96 0.83 -11.91 13.36
N PRO A 97 -0.23 -12.71 13.28
CA PRO A 97 -0.13 -14.17 13.24
C PRO A 97 0.38 -14.67 11.87
N PHE A 98 0.52 -13.78 10.87
CA PHE A 98 0.94 -14.11 9.51
C PHE A 98 2.41 -13.82 9.32
N SER A 99 3.13 -14.72 8.65
CA SER A 99 4.53 -14.55 8.28
C SER A 99 4.70 -13.62 7.08
N THR A 100 3.71 -13.60 6.18
CA THR A 100 3.73 -12.80 4.94
C THR A 100 2.41 -12.11 4.68
N MET A 101 2.46 -11.02 3.91
CA MET A 101 1.24 -10.35 3.43
C MET A 101 0.41 -11.30 2.55
N THR A 102 1.05 -12.17 1.78
CA THR A 102 0.37 -13.14 0.91
C THR A 102 -0.53 -14.09 1.70
N GLU A 103 -0.06 -14.62 2.84
CA GLU A 103 -0.88 -15.48 3.72
C GLU A 103 -2.12 -14.76 4.25
N PHE A 104 -1.95 -13.50 4.66
CA PHE A 104 -3.08 -12.68 5.09
C PHE A 104 -4.09 -12.46 3.96
N LEU A 105 -3.61 -12.10 2.76
CA LEU A 105 -4.47 -11.86 1.60
C LEU A 105 -5.23 -13.13 1.19
N ASP A 106 -4.59 -14.29 1.26
CA ASP A 106 -5.18 -15.59 0.91
C ASP A 106 -6.32 -15.95 1.88
N LEU A 107 -6.07 -15.83 3.19
CA LEU A 107 -7.09 -16.08 4.20
C LEU A 107 -8.30 -15.16 4.06
N VAL A 108 -8.08 -13.86 3.83
CA VAL A 108 -9.17 -12.90 3.61
C VAL A 108 -9.97 -13.24 2.35
N MET A 109 -9.26 -13.62 1.28
CA MET A 109 -9.90 -13.97 0.01
C MET A 109 -10.71 -15.25 0.12
N GLU A 110 -10.18 -16.25 0.81
CA GLU A 110 -10.88 -17.51 1.08
C GLU A 110 -12.15 -17.28 1.91
N GLY A 111 -12.03 -16.50 3.01
CA GLY A 111 -13.18 -16.16 3.87
C GLY A 111 -14.25 -15.40 3.10
N PHE A 112 -13.85 -14.44 2.25
CA PHE A 112 -14.77 -13.70 1.40
C PHE A 112 -15.46 -14.60 0.37
N ALA A 113 -14.72 -15.49 -0.29
CA ALA A 113 -15.28 -16.41 -1.27
C ALA A 113 -16.32 -17.36 -0.69
N LYS A 114 -16.09 -17.82 0.56
CA LYS A 114 -16.99 -18.75 1.26
C LYS A 114 -18.19 -18.09 1.93
N GLY A 115 -18.02 -16.87 2.48
CA GLY A 115 -19.00 -16.27 3.37
C GLY A 115 -19.76 -15.06 2.80
N ALA A 116 -19.22 -14.37 1.81
CA ALA A 116 -19.83 -13.15 1.31
C ALA A 116 -20.94 -13.42 0.28
N ALA A 117 -22.02 -12.63 0.34
CA ALA A 117 -23.09 -12.71 -0.66
C ALA A 117 -22.54 -12.42 -2.08
N PRO A 118 -23.14 -13.01 -3.15
CA PRO A 118 -22.60 -12.89 -4.51
C PRO A 118 -22.47 -11.46 -5.05
N HIS A 119 -23.30 -10.54 -4.57
CA HIS A 119 -23.30 -9.13 -4.97
C HIS A 119 -22.34 -8.25 -4.13
N HIS A 120 -21.73 -8.80 -3.07
CA HIS A 120 -20.76 -8.09 -2.27
C HIS A 120 -19.39 -8.07 -2.96
N HIS A 121 -18.68 -6.98 -2.78
CA HIS A 121 -17.33 -6.79 -3.28
C HIS A 121 -16.30 -6.69 -2.14
N LEU A 122 -15.04 -6.93 -2.46
CA LEU A 122 -13.94 -6.84 -1.53
C LEU A 122 -12.98 -5.74 -1.99
N VAL A 123 -12.74 -4.76 -1.15
CA VAL A 123 -11.89 -3.60 -1.45
C VAL A 123 -10.67 -3.62 -0.55
N PHE A 124 -9.50 -3.80 -1.13
CA PHE A 124 -8.23 -3.67 -0.44
C PHE A 124 -7.67 -2.27 -0.60
N LYS A 125 -7.38 -1.62 0.52
CA LYS A 125 -6.74 -0.31 0.52
C LYS A 125 -5.29 -0.43 0.95
N ALA A 126 -4.37 -0.01 0.07
CA ALA A 126 -2.95 0.04 0.36
C ALA A 126 -2.64 1.02 1.49
N HIS A 127 -1.60 0.71 2.27
CA HIS A 127 -1.05 1.64 3.24
C HIS A 127 -0.52 2.90 2.53
N PRO A 128 -0.63 4.11 3.11
CA PRO A 128 -0.13 5.34 2.49
C PRO A 128 1.36 5.32 2.13
N LEU A 129 2.16 4.59 2.92
CA LEU A 129 3.60 4.45 2.74
C LEU A 129 4.00 3.21 1.90
N GLU A 130 3.04 2.52 1.27
CA GLU A 130 3.32 1.38 0.39
C GLU A 130 4.32 1.78 -0.70
N ASP A 131 5.45 1.10 -0.73
CA ASP A 131 6.59 1.41 -1.61
C ASP A 131 6.73 0.48 -2.82
N GLY A 132 5.88 -0.55 -2.91
CA GLY A 132 5.85 -1.50 -4.01
C GLY A 132 6.85 -2.64 -3.89
N ARG A 133 7.42 -2.88 -2.70
CA ARG A 133 8.27 -4.06 -2.43
C ARG A 133 7.50 -5.35 -2.62
N VAL A 134 6.28 -5.39 -2.10
CA VAL A 134 5.36 -6.51 -2.30
C VAL A 134 4.45 -6.20 -3.49
N PRO A 135 4.38 -7.05 -4.52
CA PRO A 135 3.53 -6.82 -5.68
C PRO A 135 2.06 -7.13 -5.38
N VAL A 136 1.48 -6.46 -4.37
CA VAL A 136 0.13 -6.70 -3.84
C VAL A 136 -0.94 -6.76 -4.93
N ALA A 137 -0.91 -5.83 -5.88
CA ALA A 137 -1.92 -5.82 -6.96
C ALA A 137 -1.88 -7.08 -7.85
N LYS A 138 -0.68 -7.63 -8.10
CA LYS A 138 -0.49 -8.87 -8.86
C LYS A 138 -0.98 -10.06 -8.05
N GLU A 139 -0.66 -10.08 -6.77
CA GLU A 139 -1.03 -11.15 -5.86
C GLU A 139 -2.55 -11.20 -5.66
N LEU A 140 -3.20 -10.05 -5.46
CA LEU A 140 -4.66 -9.97 -5.39
C LEU A 140 -5.35 -10.52 -6.65
N LYS A 141 -4.82 -10.24 -7.83
CA LYS A 141 -5.36 -10.81 -9.08
C LYS A 141 -5.22 -12.33 -9.13
N ARG A 142 -4.06 -12.85 -8.71
CA ARG A 142 -3.80 -14.29 -8.66
C ARG A 142 -4.76 -14.99 -7.69
N LEU A 143 -4.88 -14.47 -6.47
CA LEU A 143 -5.76 -15.03 -5.44
C LEU A 143 -7.24 -14.89 -5.80
N ALA A 144 -7.66 -13.77 -6.39
CA ALA A 144 -9.02 -13.59 -6.86
C ALA A 144 -9.42 -14.63 -7.94
N SER A 145 -8.47 -14.99 -8.79
CA SER A 145 -8.67 -16.07 -9.78
C SER A 145 -8.72 -17.43 -9.08
N LEU A 146 -7.82 -17.68 -8.13
CA LEU A 146 -7.75 -18.95 -7.39
C LEU A 146 -9.06 -19.24 -6.63
N HIS A 147 -9.60 -18.23 -5.96
CA HIS A 147 -10.83 -18.36 -5.16
C HIS A 147 -12.12 -18.08 -5.95
N GLY A 148 -12.05 -17.88 -7.27
CA GLY A 148 -13.23 -17.69 -8.12
C GLY A 148 -13.98 -16.37 -7.88
N VAL A 149 -13.33 -15.35 -7.33
CA VAL A 149 -13.92 -14.04 -7.01
C VAL A 149 -13.43 -12.92 -7.93
N THR A 150 -12.88 -13.26 -9.08
CA THR A 150 -12.47 -12.31 -10.12
C THR A 150 -13.62 -11.37 -10.47
N GLY A 151 -13.34 -10.06 -10.56
CA GLY A 151 -14.36 -9.04 -10.82
C GLY A 151 -15.00 -8.45 -9.56
N ARG A 152 -14.97 -9.15 -8.43
CA ARG A 152 -15.48 -8.65 -7.15
C ARG A 152 -14.38 -8.09 -6.22
N VAL A 153 -13.12 -8.14 -6.64
CA VAL A 153 -11.96 -7.70 -5.86
C VAL A 153 -11.38 -6.43 -6.45
N HIS A 154 -11.22 -5.41 -5.61
CA HIS A 154 -10.71 -4.10 -5.99
C HIS A 154 -9.51 -3.72 -5.15
N PHE A 155 -8.55 -3.03 -5.74
CA PHE A 155 -7.36 -2.53 -5.06
C PHE A 155 -7.23 -1.02 -5.22
N VAL A 156 -7.12 -0.31 -4.10
CA VAL A 156 -7.02 1.16 -4.06
C VAL A 156 -5.66 1.58 -3.49
N ARG A 157 -4.87 2.22 -4.31
CA ARG A 157 -3.59 2.82 -3.92
C ARG A 157 -3.80 4.23 -3.39
N GLY A 158 -3.88 4.38 -2.07
CA GLY A 158 -4.02 5.70 -1.44
C GLY A 158 -5.47 6.22 -1.43
N GLY A 159 -5.65 7.55 -1.38
CA GLY A 159 -6.98 8.18 -1.22
C GLY A 159 -7.41 8.35 0.24
N LYS A 160 -8.42 9.19 0.48
CA LYS A 160 -8.96 9.45 1.81
C LYS A 160 -9.75 8.23 2.31
N LEU A 161 -9.37 7.70 3.47
CA LEU A 161 -10.04 6.55 4.08
C LEU A 161 -11.52 6.85 4.36
N ALA A 162 -11.82 8.03 4.90
CA ALA A 162 -13.19 8.46 5.17
C ALA A 162 -14.11 8.39 3.95
N ALA A 163 -13.57 8.70 2.75
CA ALA A 163 -14.36 8.61 1.52
C ALA A 163 -14.72 7.17 1.13
N LEU A 164 -13.94 6.18 1.56
CA LEU A 164 -14.26 4.76 1.36
C LEU A 164 -15.20 4.25 2.45
N LEU A 165 -15.00 4.66 3.70
CA LEU A 165 -15.86 4.24 4.82
C LEU A 165 -17.30 4.72 4.68
N ASN A 166 -17.52 5.89 4.09
CA ASN A 166 -18.87 6.43 3.89
C ASN A 166 -19.71 5.66 2.83
N HIS A 167 -19.08 4.73 2.11
CA HIS A 167 -19.72 3.93 1.06
C HIS A 167 -19.58 2.41 1.28
N ALA A 168 -18.97 2.00 2.43
CA ALA A 168 -18.81 0.59 2.79
C ALA A 168 -20.08 -0.01 3.40
#